data_7c2e03ee0286972617f5b9cfb40d1ea8
#
_entry.id   7c2e03ee0286972617f5b9cfb40d1ea8
#
_cell.length_a   1.000
_cell.length_b   1.000
_cell.length_c   1.000
_cell.angle_alpha   90.00
_cell.angle_beta   90.00
_cell.angle_gamma   90.00
#
_symmetry.space_group_name_H-M   'P 1'
#
loop_
_entity.id
_entity.type
_entity.pdbx_description
1 polymer ?
#
loop_
_entity_poly.entity_id
_entity_poly.type
_entity_poly.pdbx_seq_one_letter_code
_entity_poly.pdbx_strand_id
1 'polypeptide(L)'
;HTPAGVGVSCQEEGLLPLSQTGLLYKDLIGYHEYEGLALNLDEQKRLVKDLGEKKQLLILKNHGLLTCGRTIPEAFIMMYYLEQACKIQIAAQAGNNVSLPRPEVQDLVHQQAMKGFGSKLGEMEFKALKRRLLRNGSDHAT
;
A
#
# COMPACT_ATOMS: atom_id res chain seq x y z
N HIS A 1 9.40 4.78 -2.82
CA HIS A 1 10.31 4.45 -3.94
C HIS A 1 10.91 3.03 -3.78
N THR A 2 10.09 2.07 -3.33
CA THR A 2 10.53 0.67 -3.27
C THR A 2 10.52 0.05 -4.68
N PRO A 3 11.48 -0.84 -5.02
CA PRO A 3 11.55 -1.39 -6.38
C PRO A 3 10.25 -2.06 -6.86
N ALA A 4 9.58 -2.82 -5.99
CA ALA A 4 8.34 -3.48 -6.37
C ALA A 4 7.16 -2.50 -6.47
N GLY A 5 7.06 -1.55 -5.53
CA GLY A 5 6.05 -0.49 -5.58
C GLY A 5 6.18 0.38 -6.83
N VAL A 6 7.41 0.79 -7.18
CA VAL A 6 7.67 1.52 -8.43
C VAL A 6 7.33 0.63 -9.63
N GLY A 7 7.76 -0.65 -9.63
CA GLY A 7 7.48 -1.58 -10.72
C GLY A 7 5.99 -1.71 -11.03
N VAL A 8 5.15 -1.88 -9.99
CA VAL A 8 3.69 -1.94 -10.16
C VAL A 8 3.10 -0.59 -10.57
N SER A 9 3.65 0.53 -10.06
CA SER A 9 3.18 1.86 -10.44
C SER A 9 3.42 2.19 -11.93
N CYS A 10 4.30 1.45 -12.61
CA CYS A 10 4.56 1.56 -14.05
C CYS A 10 3.67 0.65 -14.91
N GLN A 11 2.80 -0.17 -14.31
CA GLN A 11 1.89 -1.07 -15.02
C GLN A 11 0.54 -0.39 -15.27
N GLU A 12 -0.03 -0.58 -16.45
CA GLU A 12 -1.32 0.04 -16.83
C GLU A 12 -2.46 -0.42 -15.92
N GLU A 13 -2.50 -1.70 -15.59
CA GLU A 13 -3.53 -2.29 -14.71
C GLU A 13 -3.33 -1.92 -13.24
N GLY A 14 -2.16 -1.37 -12.87
CA GLY A 14 -1.81 -1.09 -11.49
C GLY A 14 -1.71 -2.36 -10.64
N LEU A 15 -2.16 -2.30 -9.38
CA LEU A 15 -2.14 -3.45 -8.48
C LEU A 15 -3.32 -4.37 -8.75
N LEU A 16 -3.00 -5.60 -9.17
CA LEU A 16 -3.98 -6.65 -9.45
C LEU A 16 -4.43 -7.35 -8.14
N PRO A 17 -5.68 -7.80 -8.05
CA PRO A 17 -6.20 -8.53 -6.89
C PRO A 17 -5.76 -10.00 -6.88
N LEU A 18 -4.43 -10.24 -6.96
CA LEU A 18 -3.82 -11.56 -7.12
C LEU A 18 -3.77 -12.37 -5.84
N SER A 19 -3.55 -11.72 -4.72
CA SER A 19 -3.24 -12.38 -3.46
C SER A 19 -4.08 -11.85 -2.32
N GLN A 20 -4.23 -12.66 -1.26
CA GLN A 20 -4.88 -12.21 -0.03
C GLN A 20 -4.33 -10.86 0.44
N THR A 21 -3.01 -10.68 0.39
CA THR A 21 -2.35 -9.42 0.80
C THR A 21 -2.80 -8.22 -0.02
N GLY A 22 -2.92 -8.37 -1.34
CA GLY A 22 -3.45 -7.31 -2.23
C GLY A 22 -4.94 -7.04 -2.01
N LEU A 23 -5.70 -8.08 -1.71
CA LEU A 23 -7.14 -7.99 -1.47
C LEU A 23 -7.51 -7.28 -0.16
N LEU A 24 -6.61 -7.24 0.84
CA LEU A 24 -6.87 -6.54 2.10
C LEU A 24 -7.30 -5.09 1.88
N TYR A 25 -6.67 -4.41 0.93
CA TYR A 25 -6.84 -2.97 0.70
C TYR A 25 -7.48 -2.63 -0.65
N LYS A 26 -8.06 -3.61 -1.34
CA LYS A 26 -8.58 -3.50 -2.71
C LYS A 26 -9.36 -2.21 -2.97
N ASP A 27 -10.31 -1.87 -2.10
CA ASP A 27 -11.19 -0.71 -2.29
C ASP A 27 -10.65 0.58 -1.65
N LEU A 28 -9.50 0.50 -0.97
CA LEU A 28 -8.83 1.63 -0.33
C LEU A 28 -7.71 2.23 -1.18
N ILE A 29 -7.44 1.67 -2.37
CA ILE A 29 -6.38 2.11 -3.27
C ILE A 29 -6.96 3.10 -4.28
N GLY A 30 -6.31 4.24 -4.41
CA GLY A 30 -6.48 5.20 -5.49
C GLY A 30 -5.25 5.26 -6.38
N TYR A 31 -5.36 5.98 -7.48
CA TYR A 31 -4.27 6.18 -8.43
C TYR A 31 -4.12 7.66 -8.70
N HIS A 32 -2.88 8.10 -8.86
CA HIS A 32 -2.54 9.48 -9.23
C HIS A 32 -1.60 9.46 -10.42
N GLU A 33 -1.90 10.26 -11.45
CA GLU A 33 -1.08 10.35 -12.65
C GLU A 33 0.27 11.02 -12.35
N TYR A 34 1.31 10.64 -13.11
CA TYR A 34 2.63 11.21 -12.95
C TYR A 34 2.69 12.63 -13.54
N GLU A 35 2.99 13.60 -12.70
CA GLU A 35 3.09 15.02 -13.11
C GLU A 35 4.52 15.56 -13.08
N GLY A 36 5.52 14.68 -12.95
CA GLY A 36 6.93 15.06 -12.88
C GLY A 36 7.46 15.09 -11.45
N LEU A 37 8.52 15.85 -11.22
CA LEU A 37 9.04 16.07 -9.87
C LEU A 37 8.06 16.94 -9.09
N ALA A 38 7.79 16.60 -7.81
CA ALA A 38 6.81 17.27 -6.96
C ALA A 38 7.25 18.69 -6.54
N LEU A 39 7.47 19.54 -7.55
CA LEU A 39 7.86 20.94 -7.39
C LEU A 39 6.66 21.90 -7.54
N ASN A 40 5.57 21.42 -8.14
CA ASN A 40 4.36 22.20 -8.36
C ASN A 40 3.37 21.99 -7.20
N LEU A 41 3.16 23.05 -6.40
CA LEU A 41 2.24 23.00 -5.26
C LEU A 41 0.77 22.75 -5.66
N ASP A 42 0.39 23.01 -6.89
CA ASP A 42 -0.97 22.73 -7.38
C ASP A 42 -1.27 21.23 -7.51
N GLU A 43 -0.25 20.38 -7.62
CA GLU A 43 -0.38 18.93 -7.58
C GLU A 43 -1.02 18.44 -6.28
N GLN A 44 -0.78 19.12 -5.14
CA GLN A 44 -1.37 18.77 -3.84
C GLN A 44 -2.90 18.67 -3.91
N LYS A 45 -3.56 19.57 -4.62
CA LYS A 45 -5.02 19.58 -4.77
C LYS A 45 -5.51 18.33 -5.52
N ARG A 46 -4.75 17.89 -6.51
CA ARG A 46 -5.08 16.70 -7.31
C ARG A 46 -4.81 15.42 -6.54
N LEU A 47 -3.68 15.33 -5.81
CA LEU A 47 -3.38 14.25 -4.89
C LEU A 47 -4.49 14.05 -3.84
N VAL A 48 -4.94 15.14 -3.21
CA VAL A 48 -6.04 15.11 -2.24
C VAL A 48 -7.34 14.67 -2.91
N LYS A 49 -7.62 15.13 -4.13
CA LYS A 49 -8.81 14.72 -4.89
C LYS A 49 -8.78 13.22 -5.23
N ASP A 50 -7.64 12.70 -5.66
CA ASP A 50 -7.48 11.31 -6.07
C ASP A 50 -7.49 10.35 -4.85
N LEU A 51 -6.98 10.80 -3.71
CA LEU A 51 -7.14 10.10 -2.44
C LEU A 51 -8.61 10.09 -2.01
N GLY A 52 -9.30 11.23 -2.14
CA GLY A 52 -10.70 11.37 -1.74
C GLY A 52 -10.93 11.07 -0.26
N GLU A 53 -12.19 10.86 0.12
CA GLU A 53 -12.58 10.64 1.52
C GLU A 53 -12.45 9.17 1.98
N LYS A 54 -12.44 8.23 1.04
CA LYS A 54 -12.53 6.79 1.35
C LYS A 54 -11.23 6.03 1.16
N LYS A 55 -10.29 6.57 0.37
CA LYS A 55 -9.02 5.91 0.10
C LYS A 55 -8.01 6.19 1.22
N GLN A 56 -7.08 5.28 1.40
CA GLN A 56 -5.99 5.42 2.35
C GLN A 56 -4.62 5.16 1.70
N LEU A 57 -4.64 4.63 0.49
CA LEU A 57 -3.45 4.29 -0.28
C LEU A 57 -3.53 4.92 -1.67
N LEU A 58 -2.40 5.43 -2.17
CA LEU A 58 -2.27 5.82 -3.57
C LEU A 58 -1.12 5.05 -4.22
N ILE A 59 -1.36 4.61 -5.43
CA ILE A 59 -0.31 4.25 -6.38
C ILE A 59 -0.08 5.50 -7.23
N LEU A 60 1.09 6.10 -7.03
CA LEU A 60 1.55 7.24 -7.82
C LEU A 60 2.18 6.68 -9.07
N LYS A 61 1.50 6.81 -10.23
CA LYS A 61 1.94 6.20 -11.49
C LYS A 61 3.36 6.61 -11.84
N ASN A 62 4.18 5.66 -12.27
CA ASN A 62 5.60 5.83 -12.60
C ASN A 62 6.47 6.39 -11.46
N HIS A 63 5.99 6.39 -10.22
CA HIS A 63 6.68 6.99 -9.09
C HIS A 63 6.78 6.04 -7.89
N GLY A 64 5.67 5.44 -7.45
CA GLY A 64 5.66 4.54 -6.30
C GLY A 64 4.39 4.56 -5.49
N LEU A 65 4.53 4.41 -4.16
CA LEU A 65 3.42 4.18 -3.24
C LEU A 65 3.31 5.29 -2.20
N LEU A 66 2.07 5.59 -1.79
CA LEU A 66 1.75 6.48 -0.69
C LEU A 66 0.69 5.82 0.20
N THR A 67 0.81 5.97 1.51
CA THR A 67 -0.19 5.51 2.48
C THR A 67 -0.50 6.57 3.51
N CYS A 68 -1.79 6.70 3.84
CA CYS A 68 -2.30 7.59 4.86
C CYS A 68 -2.98 6.76 5.94
N GLY A 69 -2.54 6.89 7.17
CA GLY A 69 -3.14 6.22 8.33
C GLY A 69 -3.57 7.25 9.39
N ARG A 70 -4.50 6.86 10.24
CA ARG A 70 -4.90 7.66 11.42
C ARG A 70 -3.76 7.78 12.43
N THR A 71 -2.82 6.83 12.39
CA THR A 71 -1.62 6.78 13.22
C THR A 71 -0.41 6.38 12.38
N ILE A 72 0.81 6.69 12.86
CA ILE A 72 2.05 6.25 12.21
C ILE A 72 2.14 4.71 12.10
N PRO A 73 1.82 3.92 13.14
CA PRO A 73 1.77 2.47 13.03
C PRO A 73 0.82 1.96 11.94
N GLU A 74 -0.36 2.57 11.80
CA GLU A 74 -1.32 2.21 10.76
C GLU A 74 -0.78 2.49 9.35
N ALA A 75 -0.28 3.70 9.10
CA ALA A 75 0.33 4.05 7.82
C ALA A 75 1.52 3.14 7.46
N PHE A 76 2.35 2.81 8.46
CA PHE A 76 3.49 1.93 8.29
C PHE A 76 3.08 0.51 7.90
N ILE A 77 2.11 -0.09 8.60
CA ILE A 77 1.71 -1.46 8.31
C ILE A 77 0.99 -1.58 6.96
N MET A 78 0.21 -0.56 6.59
CA MET A 78 -0.39 -0.47 5.26
C MET A 78 0.68 -0.41 4.16
N MET A 79 1.72 0.41 4.34
CA MET A 79 2.84 0.48 3.40
C MET A 79 3.56 -0.86 3.27
N TYR A 80 3.80 -1.54 4.40
CA TYR A 80 4.42 -2.85 4.40
C TYR A 80 3.63 -3.85 3.57
N TYR A 81 2.32 -3.98 3.80
CA TYR A 81 1.49 -4.94 3.06
C TYR A 81 1.28 -4.54 1.60
N LEU A 82 1.16 -3.25 1.30
CA LEU A 82 1.08 -2.77 -0.07
C LEU A 82 2.34 -3.13 -0.87
N GLU A 83 3.51 -2.92 -0.29
CA GLU A 83 4.78 -3.34 -0.88
C GLU A 83 4.88 -4.86 -1.04
N GLN A 84 4.40 -5.65 -0.06
CA GLN A 84 4.36 -7.11 -0.21
C GLN A 84 3.43 -7.54 -1.36
N ALA A 85 2.28 -6.89 -1.51
CA ALA A 85 1.36 -7.16 -2.62
C ALA A 85 2.02 -6.87 -3.97
N CYS A 86 2.76 -5.76 -4.09
CA CYS A 86 3.53 -5.42 -5.29
C CYS A 86 4.61 -6.46 -5.59
N LYS A 87 5.36 -6.91 -4.59
CA LYS A 87 6.36 -7.98 -4.74
C LYS A 87 5.74 -9.28 -5.23
N ILE A 88 4.60 -9.67 -4.66
CA ILE A 88 3.87 -10.87 -5.08
C ILE A 88 3.42 -10.74 -6.53
N GLN A 89 2.89 -9.59 -6.94
CA GLN A 89 2.46 -9.36 -8.31
C GLN A 89 3.62 -9.52 -9.30
N ILE A 90 4.74 -8.84 -9.06
CA ILE A 90 5.91 -8.92 -9.93
C ILE A 90 6.44 -10.35 -10.03
N ALA A 91 6.51 -11.07 -8.90
CA ALA A 91 6.94 -12.46 -8.89
C ALA A 91 5.95 -13.38 -9.66
N ALA A 92 4.65 -13.17 -9.49
CA ALA A 92 3.63 -13.96 -10.19
C ALA A 92 3.63 -13.71 -11.70
N GLN A 93 3.79 -12.46 -12.13
CA GLN A 93 3.82 -12.07 -13.54
C GLN A 93 5.06 -12.57 -14.29
N ALA A 94 6.15 -12.90 -13.59
CA ALA A 94 7.32 -13.53 -14.19
C ALA A 94 7.00 -14.93 -14.80
N GLY A 95 5.89 -15.56 -14.41
CA GLY A 95 5.44 -16.86 -14.89
C GLY A 95 4.43 -16.81 -16.06
N ASN A 96 4.27 -15.72 -16.76
CA ASN A 96 3.41 -15.49 -17.94
C ASN A 96 1.88 -15.50 -17.70
N ASN A 97 1.33 -16.38 -16.89
CA ASN A 97 -0.12 -16.45 -16.64
C ASN A 97 -0.42 -16.31 -15.16
N VAL A 98 -1.22 -15.32 -14.82
CA VAL A 98 -1.70 -15.11 -13.45
C VAL A 98 -3.16 -15.55 -13.32
N SER A 99 -3.50 -16.18 -12.19
CA SER A 99 -4.87 -16.55 -11.85
C SER A 99 -5.42 -15.54 -10.83
N LEU A 100 -6.60 -15.01 -11.11
CA LEU A 100 -7.29 -14.13 -10.17
C LEU A 100 -8.33 -14.91 -9.36
N PRO A 101 -8.48 -14.64 -8.07
CA PRO A 101 -9.63 -15.12 -7.29
C PRO A 101 -10.93 -14.64 -7.91
N ARG A 102 -12.01 -15.42 -7.76
CA ARG A 102 -13.34 -15.00 -8.22
C ARG A 102 -13.77 -13.69 -7.55
N PRO A 103 -14.51 -12.79 -8.25
CA PRO A 103 -14.88 -11.47 -7.72
C PRO A 103 -15.54 -11.52 -6.34
N GLU A 104 -16.46 -12.46 -6.12
CA GLU A 104 -17.14 -12.63 -4.83
C GLU A 104 -16.18 -13.00 -3.69
N VAL A 105 -15.08 -13.70 -3.99
CA VAL A 105 -14.02 -14.01 -3.00
C VAL A 105 -13.16 -12.79 -2.73
N GLN A 106 -12.87 -11.99 -3.75
CA GLN A 106 -12.14 -10.74 -3.59
C GLN A 106 -12.89 -9.78 -2.65
N ASP A 107 -14.19 -9.61 -2.86
CA ASP A 107 -15.05 -8.76 -2.02
C ASP A 107 -15.16 -9.30 -0.59
N LEU A 108 -15.29 -10.62 -0.43
CA LEU A 108 -15.33 -11.27 0.88
C LEU A 108 -14.06 -11.00 1.69
N VAL A 109 -12.88 -11.16 1.07
CA VAL A 109 -11.59 -10.92 1.76
C VAL A 109 -11.47 -9.47 2.21
N HIS A 110 -11.82 -8.51 1.34
CA HIS A 110 -11.82 -7.10 1.69
C HIS A 110 -12.76 -6.80 2.87
N GLN A 111 -14.00 -7.30 2.83
CA GLN A 111 -14.97 -7.12 3.93
C GLN A 111 -14.48 -7.72 5.25
N GLN A 112 -13.86 -8.90 5.21
CA GLN A 112 -13.26 -9.52 6.39
C GLN A 112 -12.12 -8.69 6.96
N ALA A 113 -11.26 -8.13 6.09
CA ALA A 113 -10.17 -7.23 6.48
C ALA A 113 -10.73 -5.97 7.17
N MET A 114 -11.73 -5.32 6.59
CA MET A 114 -12.33 -4.12 7.17
C MET A 114 -12.96 -4.36 8.54
N LYS A 115 -13.54 -5.53 8.77
CA LYS A 115 -14.06 -5.93 10.09
C LYS A 115 -12.93 -6.23 11.09
N GLY A 116 -11.79 -6.76 10.61
CA GLY A 116 -10.64 -7.10 11.43
C GLY A 116 -9.73 -5.90 11.74
N PHE A 117 -9.74 -4.87 10.92
CA PHE A 117 -8.92 -3.68 11.09
C PHE A 117 -9.49 -2.78 12.18
N GLY A 118 -9.02 -2.97 13.41
CA GLY A 118 -9.39 -2.13 14.53
C GLY A 118 -8.59 -0.83 14.61
N SER A 119 -8.90 0.00 15.63
CA SER A 119 -8.21 1.27 15.89
C SER A 119 -6.71 1.12 16.23
N LYS A 120 -6.25 -0.09 16.47
CA LYS A 120 -4.86 -0.43 16.86
C LYS A 120 -4.09 -1.13 15.75
N LEU A 121 -4.55 -1.02 14.49
CA LEU A 121 -3.86 -1.62 13.34
C LEU A 121 -2.38 -1.19 13.31
N GLY A 122 -1.48 -2.17 13.25
CA GLY A 122 -0.03 -1.97 13.16
C GLY A 122 0.68 -1.62 14.47
N GLU A 123 -0.04 -1.36 15.57
CA GLU A 123 0.61 -0.97 16.84
C GLU A 123 1.54 -2.05 17.39
N MET A 124 1.15 -3.31 17.31
CA MET A 124 1.91 -4.42 17.85
C MET A 124 3.21 -4.64 17.06
N GLU A 125 3.09 -4.64 15.74
CA GLU A 125 4.20 -4.77 14.79
C GLU A 125 5.17 -3.59 14.93
N PHE A 126 4.65 -2.37 14.96
CA PHE A 126 5.45 -1.16 15.08
C PHE A 126 6.21 -1.11 16.41
N LYS A 127 5.57 -1.46 17.52
CA LYS A 127 6.24 -1.60 18.84
C LYS A 127 7.32 -2.68 18.82
N ALA A 128 7.09 -3.80 18.14
CA ALA A 128 8.08 -4.87 18.02
C ALA A 128 9.30 -4.43 17.22
N LEU A 129 9.10 -3.70 16.11
CA LEU A 129 10.18 -3.14 15.30
C LEU A 129 10.98 -2.08 16.05
N LYS A 130 10.32 -1.20 16.80
CA LYS A 130 11.03 -0.23 17.67
C LYS A 130 11.91 -0.94 18.70
N ARG A 131 11.40 -1.99 19.38
CA ARG A 131 12.23 -2.78 20.31
C ARG A 131 13.43 -3.43 19.61
N ARG A 132 13.26 -3.89 18.36
CA ARG A 132 14.36 -4.44 17.56
C ARG A 132 15.42 -3.38 17.26
N LEU A 133 15.02 -2.18 16.84
CA LEU A 133 15.96 -1.08 16.60
C LEU A 133 16.77 -0.72 17.85
N LEU A 134 16.10 -0.58 19.00
CA LEU A 134 16.76 -0.29 20.27
C LEU A 134 17.78 -1.38 20.64
N ARG A 135 17.43 -2.66 20.49
CA ARG A 135 18.38 -3.78 20.74
C ARG A 135 19.58 -3.77 19.81
N ASN A 136 19.42 -3.26 18.60
CA ASN A 136 20.51 -3.14 17.61
C ASN A 136 21.34 -1.85 17.76
N GLY A 137 21.14 -1.10 18.84
CA GLY A 137 21.88 0.14 19.12
C GLY A 137 21.50 1.32 18.23
N SER A 138 20.31 1.32 17.65
CA SER A 138 19.82 2.46 16.85
C SER A 138 19.50 3.66 17.76
N ASP A 139 19.90 4.85 17.32
CA ASP A 139 19.66 6.16 17.96
C ASP A 139 18.36 6.83 17.49
N HIS A 140 17.46 6.09 16.86
CA HIS A 140 16.22 6.59 16.25
C HIS A 140 15.28 7.34 17.22
N ALA A 141 15.55 7.30 18.53
CA ALA A 141 14.76 7.95 19.56
C ALA A 141 15.48 9.17 20.21
N THR A 142 16.65 9.57 19.69
CA THR A 142 17.45 10.71 20.16
C THR A 142 17.27 11.93 19.27
#